data_3210928b593fc5332a3d0626087afd3c
#
_entry.id   3210928b593fc5332a3d0626087afd3c
#
_cell.length_a   1.000
_cell.length_b   1.000
_cell.length_c   1.000
_cell.angle_alpha   90.00
_cell.angle_beta   90.00
_cell.angle_gamma   90.00
#
_symmetry.space_group_name_H-M   'P 1'
#
loop_
_entity.id
_entity.type
_entity.pdbx_description
1 polymer ?
#
loop_
_entity_poly.entity_id
_entity_poly.type
_entity_poly.pdbx_seq_one_letter_code
_entity_poly.pdbx_strand_id
1 'polypeptide(L)'
;MDNNQKKFSSYVFLSSFGRNLIEDFIPIILYKCGFSLIEVIFYYLLVNIFSLLLSYPCVWISNKYSNKVLGIIGIISFAILQILLNFIYKSNLFIIMLSFMYALYRRGYWLSRRFYNLRVIRKQNISSTYSLISIINHLGVIFSTYIGSLLLDFLTIKILTIISIVLFLVSLIPLYLLNFEHKEKSCKLEPFKTFKLIPKSNIFLFGAYELINVIKFLFTMYLFIYVKDNFQTIGILNLITNLSTIIFAYLYGKKINKEKNFLYLSVFFVVIVYILKLNSTSHLLILASFLEGIFNKMYELSIQKNFYLLSKNFDYQNYNLVYEVTQNVFRTIIVAILYFFVNDLKFMIIIVLFFISFSMVFKFDSLLLKND
;
A
#
# COMPACT_ATOMS: atom_id res chain seq x y z
N MET A 1 18.16 -5.66 17.77
CA MET A 1 18.03 -4.60 16.77
C MET A 1 19.20 -3.65 16.93
N ASP A 2 19.89 -3.35 15.84
CA ASP A 2 20.93 -2.30 15.83
C ASP A 2 20.30 -0.88 15.87
N ASN A 3 21.16 0.15 16.03
CA ASN A 3 20.68 1.53 16.18
C ASN A 3 19.90 2.03 14.96
N ASN A 4 20.33 1.67 13.75
CA ASN A 4 19.62 2.04 12.51
C ASN A 4 18.30 1.30 12.38
N GLN A 5 18.21 0.05 12.80
CA GLN A 5 16.95 -0.70 12.83
C GLN A 5 15.95 -0.06 13.81
N LYS A 6 16.39 0.38 15.00
CA LYS A 6 15.52 1.08 15.95
C LYS A 6 14.98 2.39 15.37
N LYS A 7 15.86 3.23 14.79
CA LYS A 7 15.48 4.49 14.14
C LYS A 7 14.49 4.25 12.99
N PHE A 8 14.77 3.24 12.16
CA PHE A 8 13.87 2.87 11.06
C PHE A 8 12.51 2.37 11.56
N SER A 9 12.49 1.56 12.61
CA SER A 9 11.24 1.10 13.24
C SER A 9 10.42 2.26 13.80
N SER A 10 11.05 3.23 14.45
CA SER A 10 10.40 4.46 14.93
C SER A 10 9.82 5.28 13.77
N TYR A 11 10.59 5.43 12.68
CA TYR A 11 10.10 6.06 11.45
C TYR A 11 8.88 5.36 10.89
N VAL A 12 8.92 4.02 10.78
CA VAL A 12 7.81 3.21 10.27
C VAL A 12 6.57 3.36 11.15
N PHE A 13 6.71 3.30 12.46
CA PHE A 13 5.60 3.45 13.40
C PHE A 13 4.95 4.83 13.30
N LEU A 14 5.76 5.90 13.48
CA LEU A 14 5.25 7.29 13.48
C LEU A 14 4.63 7.67 12.14
N SER A 15 5.28 7.31 11.03
CA SER A 15 4.75 7.61 9.70
C SER A 15 3.47 6.82 9.40
N SER A 16 3.37 5.58 9.85
CA SER A 16 2.15 4.77 9.70
C SER A 16 1.02 5.31 10.58
N PHE A 17 1.34 5.74 11.81
CA PHE A 17 0.35 6.33 12.71
C PHE A 17 -0.19 7.65 12.15
N GLY A 18 0.68 8.62 11.83
CA GLY A 18 0.25 9.92 11.32
C GLY A 18 -0.56 9.82 10.02
N ARG A 19 -0.10 9.00 9.09
CA ARG A 19 -0.73 8.82 7.79
C ARG A 19 -2.13 8.20 7.86
N ASN A 20 -2.26 7.07 8.55
CA ASN A 20 -3.49 6.28 8.52
C ASN A 20 -4.62 6.86 9.39
N LEU A 21 -4.37 7.96 10.12
CA LEU A 21 -5.46 8.74 10.73
C LEU A 21 -6.49 9.20 9.69
N ILE A 22 -6.07 9.45 8.45
CA ILE A 22 -6.93 10.04 7.42
C ILE A 22 -6.87 9.31 6.06
N GLU A 23 -5.77 8.65 5.71
CA GLU A 23 -5.54 8.13 4.35
C GLU A 23 -6.65 7.20 3.87
N ASP A 24 -7.07 6.26 4.71
CA ASP A 24 -8.12 5.29 4.37
C ASP A 24 -9.51 5.92 4.22
N PHE A 25 -9.69 7.12 4.77
CA PHE A 25 -10.96 7.85 4.75
C PHE A 25 -11.06 8.91 3.63
N ILE A 26 -9.98 9.21 2.92
CA ILE A 26 -9.98 10.23 1.84
C ILE A 26 -11.12 10.03 0.84
N PRO A 27 -11.37 8.82 0.30
CA PRO A 27 -12.44 8.60 -0.66
C PRO A 27 -13.82 8.91 -0.07
N ILE A 28 -14.05 8.55 1.20
CA ILE A 28 -15.31 8.79 1.90
C ILE A 28 -15.48 10.28 2.19
N ILE A 29 -14.40 10.97 2.58
CA ILE A 29 -14.41 12.43 2.81
C ILE A 29 -14.82 13.14 1.52
N LEU A 30 -14.25 12.78 0.37
CA LEU A 30 -14.64 13.34 -0.92
C LEU A 30 -16.13 13.09 -1.21
N TYR A 31 -16.61 11.87 -1.00
CA TYR A 31 -18.01 11.51 -1.19
C TYR A 31 -18.94 12.32 -0.28
N LYS A 32 -18.62 12.45 1.02
CA LYS A 32 -19.39 13.28 1.98
C LYS A 32 -19.37 14.77 1.63
N CYS A 33 -18.31 15.24 0.97
CA CYS A 33 -18.23 16.63 0.48
C CYS A 33 -18.96 16.86 -0.86
N GLY A 34 -19.77 15.91 -1.30
CA GLY A 34 -20.67 16.04 -2.45
C GLY A 34 -20.07 15.61 -3.79
N PHE A 35 -18.89 14.99 -3.81
CA PHE A 35 -18.41 14.33 -5.03
C PHE A 35 -19.20 13.03 -5.25
N SER A 36 -19.60 12.80 -6.50
CA SER A 36 -20.26 11.55 -6.89
C SER A 36 -19.29 10.37 -6.85
N LEU A 37 -19.82 9.15 -6.80
CA LEU A 37 -19.00 7.94 -6.83
C LEU A 37 -18.08 7.90 -8.06
N ILE A 38 -18.57 8.34 -9.22
CA ILE A 38 -17.79 8.40 -10.46
C ILE A 38 -16.61 9.38 -10.33
N GLU A 39 -16.81 10.53 -9.69
CA GLU A 39 -15.74 11.51 -9.43
C GLU A 39 -14.68 10.95 -8.44
N VAL A 40 -15.10 10.18 -7.44
CA VAL A 40 -14.19 9.52 -6.49
C VAL A 40 -13.36 8.42 -7.19
N ILE A 41 -13.97 7.65 -8.10
CA ILE A 41 -13.23 6.66 -8.90
C ILE A 41 -12.31 7.36 -9.90
N PHE A 42 -12.74 8.47 -10.49
CA PHE A 42 -11.89 9.29 -11.36
C PHE A 42 -10.68 9.86 -10.61
N TYR A 43 -10.88 10.36 -9.37
CA TYR A 43 -9.77 10.72 -8.49
C TYR A 43 -8.77 9.57 -8.35
N TYR A 44 -9.26 8.35 -8.05
CA TYR A 44 -8.39 7.20 -7.87
C TYR A 44 -7.68 6.77 -9.16
N LEU A 45 -8.34 6.91 -10.32
CA LEU A 45 -7.74 6.70 -11.64
C LEU A 45 -6.59 7.68 -11.89
N LEU A 46 -6.83 8.98 -11.66
CA LEU A 46 -5.80 10.01 -11.81
C LEU A 46 -4.61 9.79 -10.89
N VAL A 47 -4.83 9.37 -9.64
CA VAL A 47 -3.76 8.98 -8.71
C VAL A 47 -2.87 7.90 -9.32
N ASN A 48 -3.44 6.88 -9.95
CA ASN A 48 -2.66 5.80 -10.55
C ASN A 48 -1.92 6.26 -11.83
N ILE A 49 -2.55 7.08 -12.67
CA ILE A 49 -1.90 7.68 -13.86
C ILE A 49 -0.72 8.57 -13.43
N PHE A 50 -0.93 9.50 -12.50
CA PHE A 50 0.16 10.34 -12.00
C PHE A 50 1.25 9.52 -11.29
N SER A 51 0.88 8.47 -10.55
CA SER A 51 1.85 7.58 -9.93
C SER A 51 2.71 6.86 -10.99
N LEU A 52 2.14 6.48 -12.12
CA LEU A 52 2.87 5.87 -13.23
C LEU A 52 3.85 6.89 -13.83
N LEU A 53 3.39 8.10 -14.14
CA LEU A 53 4.21 9.17 -14.71
C LEU A 53 5.34 9.60 -13.77
N LEU A 54 5.09 9.67 -12.46
CA LEU A 54 6.06 10.06 -11.45
C LEU A 54 7.05 8.94 -11.06
N SER A 55 6.83 7.68 -11.49
CA SER A 55 7.71 6.57 -11.12
C SER A 55 9.15 6.80 -11.56
N TYR A 56 9.39 7.17 -12.81
CA TYR A 56 10.74 7.44 -13.32
C TYR A 56 11.38 8.68 -12.67
N PRO A 57 10.73 9.85 -12.63
CA PRO A 57 11.28 11.04 -11.96
C PRO A 57 11.66 10.78 -10.50
N CYS A 58 10.83 10.08 -9.75
CA CYS A 58 11.11 9.78 -8.33
C CYS A 58 12.33 8.86 -8.16
N VAL A 59 12.47 7.83 -9.00
CA VAL A 59 13.67 6.97 -8.96
C VAL A 59 14.92 7.76 -9.40
N TRP A 60 14.79 8.65 -10.39
CA TRP A 60 15.90 9.52 -10.80
C TRP A 60 16.33 10.46 -9.66
N ILE A 61 15.39 11.09 -8.92
CA ILE A 61 15.68 11.91 -7.74
C ILE A 61 16.40 11.08 -6.66
N SER A 62 15.91 9.87 -6.39
CA SER A 62 16.52 8.94 -5.45
C SER A 62 17.98 8.61 -5.83
N ASN A 63 18.20 8.35 -7.12
CA ASN A 63 19.52 8.01 -7.65
C ASN A 63 20.49 9.20 -7.66
N LYS A 64 20.01 10.39 -8.02
CA LYS A 64 20.87 11.60 -8.16
C LYS A 64 21.18 12.24 -6.80
N TYR A 65 20.19 12.33 -5.90
CA TYR A 65 20.33 13.05 -4.62
C TYR A 65 20.41 12.07 -3.46
N SER A 66 19.30 11.50 -3.06
CA SER A 66 19.22 10.42 -2.04
C SER A 66 17.79 9.92 -1.85
N ASN A 67 17.66 8.71 -1.30
CA ASN A 67 16.38 8.18 -0.86
C ASN A 67 15.77 8.97 0.32
N LYS A 68 16.60 9.66 1.11
CA LYS A 68 16.15 10.54 2.19
C LYS A 68 15.41 11.75 1.64
N VAL A 69 15.96 12.42 0.64
CA VAL A 69 15.32 13.57 -0.05
C VAL A 69 13.98 13.14 -0.64
N LEU A 70 13.94 11.99 -1.30
CA LEU A 70 12.71 11.45 -1.86
C LEU A 70 11.63 11.19 -0.77
N GLY A 71 12.03 10.62 0.37
CA GLY A 71 11.13 10.41 1.51
C GLY A 71 10.57 11.72 2.08
N ILE A 72 11.40 12.76 2.19
CA ILE A 72 11.00 14.10 2.65
C ILE A 72 9.97 14.70 1.67
N ILE A 73 10.22 14.63 0.36
CA ILE A 73 9.27 15.09 -0.67
C ILE A 73 7.92 14.38 -0.50
N GLY A 74 7.93 13.05 -0.30
CA GLY A 74 6.71 12.29 -0.07
C GLY A 74 5.93 12.76 1.17
N ILE A 75 6.61 12.97 2.30
CA ILE A 75 5.98 13.42 3.54
C ILE A 75 5.38 14.83 3.38
N ILE A 76 6.11 15.75 2.79
CA ILE A 76 5.63 17.14 2.54
C ILE A 76 4.43 17.11 1.58
N SER A 77 4.48 16.31 0.53
CA SER A 77 3.36 16.20 -0.42
C SER A 77 2.08 15.71 0.24
N PHE A 78 2.17 14.79 1.20
CA PHE A 78 1.01 14.33 1.95
C PHE A 78 0.49 15.38 2.94
N ALA A 79 1.38 16.16 3.55
CA ALA A 79 0.97 17.30 4.37
C ALA A 79 0.21 18.36 3.54
N ILE A 80 0.70 18.69 2.34
CA ILE A 80 0.01 19.59 1.41
C ILE A 80 -1.36 19.03 1.02
N LEU A 81 -1.44 17.74 0.68
CA LEU A 81 -2.71 17.07 0.39
C LEU A 81 -3.71 17.23 1.54
N GLN A 82 -3.28 17.03 2.78
CA GLN A 82 -4.15 17.16 3.95
C GLN A 82 -4.60 18.62 4.16
N ILE A 83 -3.75 19.60 3.87
CA ILE A 83 -4.13 21.01 3.86
C ILE A 83 -5.20 21.25 2.80
N LEU A 84 -5.04 20.73 1.59
CA LEU A 84 -6.04 20.84 0.52
C LEU A 84 -7.40 20.24 0.92
N LEU A 85 -7.41 19.13 1.67
CA LEU A 85 -8.65 18.54 2.20
C LEU A 85 -9.43 19.45 3.16
N ASN A 86 -8.83 20.51 3.70
CA ASN A 86 -9.54 21.50 4.52
C ASN A 86 -10.23 22.58 3.67
N PHE A 87 -9.89 22.69 2.38
CA PHE A 87 -10.42 23.66 1.45
C PHE A 87 -11.11 22.99 0.27
N ILE A 88 -11.90 21.93 0.55
CA ILE A 88 -12.57 21.17 -0.49
C ILE A 88 -13.51 22.07 -1.28
N TYR A 89 -13.23 22.20 -2.56
CA TYR A 89 -14.08 22.88 -3.54
C TYR A 89 -14.39 21.90 -4.69
N LYS A 90 -15.67 21.69 -4.96
CA LYS A 90 -16.10 20.76 -6.01
C LYS A 90 -15.74 21.29 -7.39
N SER A 91 -14.57 20.90 -7.90
CA SER A 91 -14.12 21.19 -9.27
C SER A 91 -13.19 20.11 -9.78
N ASN A 92 -13.13 19.95 -11.09
CA ASN A 92 -12.20 19.01 -11.73
C ASN A 92 -10.73 19.39 -11.45
N LEU A 93 -10.42 20.68 -11.38
CA LEU A 93 -9.08 21.15 -11.06
C LEU A 93 -8.66 20.71 -9.66
N PHE A 94 -9.57 20.79 -8.68
CA PHE A 94 -9.31 20.33 -7.32
C PHE A 94 -9.00 18.82 -7.28
N ILE A 95 -9.78 17.99 -7.99
CA ILE A 95 -9.54 16.54 -8.11
C ILE A 95 -8.14 16.28 -8.70
N ILE A 96 -7.77 16.99 -9.76
CA ILE A 96 -6.46 16.84 -10.41
C ILE A 96 -5.33 17.19 -9.46
N MET A 97 -5.41 18.34 -8.76
CA MET A 97 -4.40 18.77 -7.78
C MET A 97 -4.27 17.77 -6.63
N LEU A 98 -5.39 17.34 -6.07
CA LEU A 98 -5.42 16.37 -4.97
C LEU A 98 -4.80 15.03 -5.40
N SER A 99 -5.16 14.55 -6.59
CA SER A 99 -4.63 13.31 -7.17
C SER A 99 -3.13 13.38 -7.42
N PHE A 100 -2.63 14.51 -7.92
CA PHE A 100 -1.21 14.72 -8.15
C PHE A 100 -0.41 14.71 -6.85
N MET A 101 -0.87 15.43 -5.80
CA MET A 101 -0.22 15.45 -4.49
C MET A 101 -0.21 14.07 -3.84
N TYR A 102 -1.31 13.31 -3.95
CA TYR A 102 -1.37 11.96 -3.43
C TYR A 102 -0.45 11.00 -4.19
N ALA A 103 -0.35 11.12 -5.51
CA ALA A 103 0.57 10.33 -6.33
C ALA A 103 2.04 10.62 -5.99
N LEU A 104 2.39 11.90 -5.82
CA LEU A 104 3.74 12.31 -5.43
C LEU A 104 4.11 11.80 -4.03
N TYR A 105 3.17 11.89 -3.07
CA TYR A 105 3.32 11.25 -1.77
C TYR A 105 3.55 9.74 -1.91
N ARG A 106 2.68 9.02 -2.62
CA ARG A 106 2.80 7.57 -2.78
C ARG A 106 4.15 7.18 -3.35
N ARG A 107 4.63 7.88 -4.39
CA ARG A 107 5.94 7.59 -4.98
C ARG A 107 7.07 7.94 -4.05
N GLY A 108 7.11 9.15 -3.52
CA GLY A 108 8.17 9.63 -2.65
C GLY A 108 8.32 8.78 -1.38
N TYR A 109 7.24 8.56 -0.68
CA TYR A 109 7.24 7.82 0.59
C TYR A 109 7.54 6.32 0.40
N TRP A 110 6.82 5.62 -0.51
CA TRP A 110 6.94 4.17 -0.62
C TRP A 110 8.24 3.72 -1.28
N LEU A 111 8.75 4.44 -2.27
CA LEU A 111 10.06 4.15 -2.86
C LEU A 111 11.19 4.31 -1.84
N SER A 112 11.19 5.43 -1.11
CA SER A 112 12.16 5.69 -0.03
C SER A 112 12.10 4.61 1.05
N ARG A 113 10.89 4.29 1.53
CA ARG A 113 10.68 3.26 2.55
C ARG A 113 11.13 1.87 2.11
N ARG A 114 10.85 1.49 0.86
CA ARG A 114 11.27 0.19 0.31
C ARG A 114 12.78 0.07 0.22
N PHE A 115 13.45 1.15 -0.13
CA PHE A 115 14.91 1.22 -0.09
C PHE A 115 15.46 0.94 1.31
N TYR A 116 14.92 1.59 2.34
CA TYR A 116 15.36 1.35 3.72
C TYR A 116 15.02 -0.05 4.21
N ASN A 117 13.88 -0.60 3.81
CA ASN A 117 13.54 -1.99 4.08
C ASN A 117 14.64 -2.94 3.59
N LEU A 118 15.13 -2.77 2.36
CA LEU A 118 16.21 -3.59 1.81
C LEU A 118 17.50 -3.50 2.61
N ARG A 119 17.85 -2.32 3.10
CA ARG A 119 19.05 -2.11 3.90
C ARG A 119 18.96 -2.77 5.29
N VAL A 120 17.77 -2.82 5.84
CA VAL A 120 17.50 -3.41 7.16
C VAL A 120 17.32 -4.94 7.06
N ILE A 121 16.78 -5.43 5.96
CA ILE A 121 16.50 -6.86 5.76
C ILE A 121 17.79 -7.62 5.43
N ARG A 122 18.26 -8.48 6.36
CA ARG A 122 19.44 -9.31 6.17
C ARG A 122 19.14 -10.51 5.28
N LYS A 123 20.15 -10.95 4.48
CA LYS A 123 20.04 -12.09 3.55
C LYS A 123 19.51 -13.37 4.20
N GLN A 124 19.93 -13.68 5.43
CA GLN A 124 19.63 -14.94 6.11
C GLN A 124 18.22 -15.02 6.70
N ASN A 125 17.56 -13.87 6.96
CA ASN A 125 16.30 -13.78 7.70
C ASN A 125 15.28 -12.83 7.05
N ILE A 126 15.12 -12.89 5.72
CA ILE A 126 14.27 -11.95 4.96
C ILE A 126 12.85 -11.91 5.53
N SER A 127 12.18 -13.06 5.63
CA SER A 127 10.78 -13.10 6.05
C SER A 127 10.58 -12.70 7.51
N SER A 128 11.48 -13.09 8.43
CA SER A 128 11.35 -12.73 9.84
C SER A 128 11.59 -11.25 10.09
N THR A 129 12.60 -10.67 9.41
CA THR A 129 12.86 -9.22 9.53
C THR A 129 11.76 -8.40 8.89
N TYR A 130 11.28 -8.81 7.72
CA TYR A 130 10.15 -8.15 7.05
C TYR A 130 8.87 -8.26 7.90
N SER A 131 8.58 -9.43 8.49
CA SER A 131 7.45 -9.61 9.41
C SER A 131 7.52 -8.67 10.61
N LEU A 132 8.68 -8.50 11.22
CA LEU A 132 8.86 -7.58 12.35
C LEU A 132 8.57 -6.13 11.94
N ILE A 133 9.13 -5.66 10.83
CA ILE A 133 8.87 -4.31 10.30
C ILE A 133 7.38 -4.14 9.98
N SER A 134 6.74 -5.18 9.45
CA SER A 134 5.32 -5.18 9.16
C SER A 134 4.46 -5.13 10.42
N ILE A 135 4.83 -5.85 11.49
CA ILE A 135 4.14 -5.78 12.78
C ILE A 135 4.20 -4.34 13.33
N ILE A 136 5.37 -3.71 13.31
CA ILE A 136 5.54 -2.33 13.76
C ILE A 136 4.67 -1.37 12.93
N ASN A 137 4.61 -1.57 11.61
CA ASN A 137 3.73 -0.80 10.75
C ASN A 137 2.25 -0.96 11.14
N HIS A 138 1.79 -2.20 11.29
CA HIS A 138 0.39 -2.48 11.61
C HIS A 138 0.00 -2.03 13.02
N LEU A 139 0.92 -2.00 13.97
CA LEU A 139 0.68 -1.38 15.27
C LEU A 139 0.35 0.12 15.12
N GLY A 140 1.11 0.84 14.30
CA GLY A 140 0.79 2.24 13.98
C GLY A 140 -0.57 2.37 13.28
N VAL A 141 -0.88 1.48 12.33
CA VAL A 141 -2.15 1.50 11.58
C VAL A 141 -3.35 1.21 12.48
N ILE A 142 -3.28 0.22 13.37
CA ILE A 142 -4.40 -0.16 14.26
C ILE A 142 -4.88 1.02 15.07
N PHE A 143 -3.96 1.66 15.78
CA PHE A 143 -4.32 2.80 16.63
C PHE A 143 -4.81 3.99 15.82
N SER A 144 -4.18 4.26 14.68
CA SER A 144 -4.52 5.45 13.88
C SER A 144 -5.85 5.32 13.16
N THR A 145 -6.16 4.19 12.53
CA THR A 145 -7.43 4.03 11.80
C THR A 145 -8.63 4.03 12.73
N TYR A 146 -8.51 3.39 13.90
CA TYR A 146 -9.58 3.41 14.90
C TYR A 146 -9.76 4.81 15.51
N ILE A 147 -8.68 5.44 15.97
CA ILE A 147 -8.73 6.82 16.50
C ILE A 147 -9.21 7.79 15.43
N GLY A 148 -8.71 7.67 14.19
CA GLY A 148 -9.11 8.51 13.07
C GLY A 148 -10.61 8.41 12.76
N SER A 149 -11.17 7.19 12.80
CA SER A 149 -12.62 6.99 12.60
C SER A 149 -13.46 7.64 13.69
N LEU A 150 -13.06 7.50 14.96
CA LEU A 150 -13.73 8.18 16.09
C LEU A 150 -13.64 9.70 15.96
N LEU A 151 -12.46 10.22 15.65
CA LEU A 151 -12.28 11.66 15.53
C LEU A 151 -13.07 12.26 14.36
N LEU A 152 -13.28 11.50 13.27
CA LEU A 152 -14.10 11.95 12.13
C LEU A 152 -15.60 11.97 12.46
N ASP A 153 -16.06 11.14 13.39
CA ASP A 153 -17.45 11.16 13.85
C ASP A 153 -17.70 12.27 14.89
N PHE A 154 -16.71 12.61 15.73
CA PHE A 154 -16.87 13.58 16.82
C PHE A 154 -16.26 14.95 16.56
N LEU A 155 -15.26 15.05 15.69
CA LEU A 155 -14.52 16.29 15.41
C LEU A 155 -14.61 16.68 13.95
N THR A 156 -14.13 17.88 13.65
CA THR A 156 -14.04 18.36 12.27
C THR A 156 -12.84 17.74 11.54
N ILE A 157 -12.96 17.60 10.23
CA ILE A 157 -11.85 17.15 9.37
C ILE A 157 -10.59 18.01 9.59
N LYS A 158 -10.76 19.32 9.87
CA LYS A 158 -9.65 20.25 10.13
C LYS A 158 -8.79 19.84 11.32
N ILE A 159 -9.40 19.46 12.43
CA ILE A 159 -8.66 19.06 13.64
C ILE A 159 -7.90 17.76 13.36
N LEU A 160 -8.56 16.78 12.72
CA LEU A 160 -7.94 15.52 12.39
C LEU A 160 -6.73 15.68 11.44
N THR A 161 -6.87 16.53 10.41
CA THR A 161 -5.77 16.80 9.47
C THR A 161 -4.59 17.47 10.16
N ILE A 162 -4.81 18.42 11.07
CA ILE A 162 -3.73 19.07 11.84
C ILE A 162 -2.97 18.02 12.67
N ILE A 163 -3.69 17.18 13.43
CA ILE A 163 -3.07 16.11 14.23
C ILE A 163 -2.25 15.16 13.34
N SER A 164 -2.84 14.73 12.22
CA SER A 164 -2.19 13.84 11.26
C SER A 164 -0.92 14.48 10.64
N ILE A 165 -0.99 15.75 10.23
CA ILE A 165 0.16 16.49 9.69
C ILE A 165 1.30 16.55 10.71
N VAL A 166 1.00 16.94 11.93
CA VAL A 166 2.02 17.06 13.00
C VAL A 166 2.70 15.71 13.23
N LEU A 167 1.93 14.65 13.43
CA LEU A 167 2.47 13.30 13.68
C LEU A 167 3.29 12.78 12.48
N PHE A 168 2.81 13.05 11.26
CA PHE A 168 3.51 12.62 10.05
C PHE A 168 4.81 13.40 9.84
N LEU A 169 4.82 14.70 10.12
CA LEU A 169 6.04 15.53 10.08
C LEU A 169 7.04 15.13 11.17
N VAL A 170 6.58 14.75 12.38
CA VAL A 170 7.46 14.23 13.45
C VAL A 170 8.21 12.99 12.97
N SER A 171 7.65 12.20 12.07
CA SER A 171 8.35 11.04 11.48
C SER A 171 9.59 11.41 10.64
N LEU A 172 9.74 12.69 10.25
CA LEU A 172 10.97 13.18 9.60
C LEU A 172 12.19 13.10 10.51
N ILE A 173 12.01 13.22 11.84
CA ILE A 173 13.11 13.19 12.80
C ILE A 173 13.87 11.85 12.73
N PRO A 174 13.23 10.68 12.95
CA PRO A 174 13.93 9.41 12.83
C PRO A 174 14.40 9.13 11.39
N LEU A 175 13.70 9.60 10.35
CA LEU A 175 14.15 9.48 8.95
C LEU A 175 15.46 10.26 8.73
N TYR A 176 15.57 11.47 9.26
CA TYR A 176 16.77 12.30 9.16
C TYR A 176 17.96 11.67 9.87
N LEU A 177 17.74 11.03 11.03
CA LEU A 177 18.74 10.39 11.86
C LEU A 177 19.20 9.01 11.30
N LEU A 178 18.59 8.50 10.22
CA LEU A 178 19.06 7.27 9.57
C LEU A 178 20.39 7.52 8.86
N ASN A 179 21.41 6.80 9.26
CA ASN A 179 22.72 6.82 8.64
C ASN A 179 23.03 5.44 8.05
N PHE A 180 22.85 5.31 6.75
CA PHE A 180 23.37 4.19 5.98
C PHE A 180 24.59 4.72 5.22
N GLU A 181 25.78 4.31 5.66
CA GLU A 181 27.09 4.89 5.32
C GLU A 181 27.54 4.75 3.85
N HIS A 182 26.77 4.07 3.01
CA HIS A 182 27.12 3.96 1.60
C HIS A 182 26.34 4.94 0.76
N LYS A 183 27.05 5.97 0.24
CA LYS A 183 26.63 6.64 -1.00
C LYS A 183 26.50 5.55 -2.06
N GLU A 184 25.26 5.25 -2.46
CA GLU A 184 25.07 4.40 -3.63
C GLU A 184 25.74 5.11 -4.81
N LYS A 185 26.61 4.37 -5.52
CA LYS A 185 27.08 4.86 -6.82
C LYS A 185 25.84 5.09 -7.67
N SER A 186 25.72 6.29 -8.24
CA SER A 186 24.66 6.56 -9.20
C SER A 186 24.73 5.52 -10.30
N CYS A 187 23.69 4.72 -10.43
CA CYS A 187 23.61 3.71 -11.47
C CYS A 187 22.92 4.29 -12.71
N LYS A 188 23.28 3.77 -13.86
CA LYS A 188 22.59 4.10 -15.10
C LYS A 188 21.20 3.49 -15.08
N LEU A 189 20.16 4.30 -15.26
CA LEU A 189 18.78 3.83 -15.27
C LEU A 189 18.49 3.16 -16.63
N GLU A 190 18.40 1.82 -16.62
CA GLU A 190 18.08 0.98 -17.78
C GLU A 190 16.88 0.06 -17.49
N PRO A 191 15.68 0.63 -17.19
CA PRO A 191 14.52 -0.17 -16.76
C PRO A 191 14.06 -1.17 -17.82
N PHE A 192 14.13 -0.83 -19.10
CA PHE A 192 13.72 -1.73 -20.18
C PHE A 192 14.61 -2.98 -20.28
N LYS A 193 15.91 -2.84 -20.04
CA LYS A 193 16.83 -3.98 -19.99
C LYS A 193 16.47 -4.90 -18.81
N THR A 194 16.26 -4.32 -17.63
CA THR A 194 15.86 -5.05 -16.43
C THR A 194 14.50 -5.74 -16.62
N PHE A 195 13.52 -5.05 -17.23
CA PHE A 195 12.19 -5.61 -17.52
C PHE A 195 12.26 -6.88 -18.40
N LYS A 196 13.13 -6.87 -19.43
CA LYS A 196 13.32 -8.04 -20.29
C LYS A 196 13.91 -9.26 -19.59
N LEU A 197 14.68 -9.03 -18.52
CA LEU A 197 15.35 -10.09 -17.76
C LEU A 197 14.43 -10.70 -16.68
N ILE A 198 13.39 -9.99 -16.24
CA ILE A 198 12.45 -10.50 -15.23
C ILE A 198 11.45 -11.44 -15.90
N PRO A 199 11.23 -12.67 -15.36
CA PRO A 199 10.22 -13.57 -15.87
C PRO A 199 8.82 -12.95 -15.92
N LYS A 200 8.09 -13.14 -17.02
CA LYS A 200 6.75 -12.57 -17.23
C LYS A 200 5.75 -13.00 -16.15
N SER A 201 5.85 -14.25 -15.67
CA SER A 201 5.06 -14.75 -14.54
C SER A 201 5.24 -13.90 -13.28
N ASN A 202 6.46 -13.52 -12.95
CA ASN A 202 6.76 -12.70 -11.78
C ASN A 202 6.23 -11.26 -11.95
N ILE A 203 6.33 -10.70 -13.16
CA ILE A 203 5.76 -9.39 -13.48
C ILE A 203 4.24 -9.42 -13.25
N PHE A 204 3.57 -10.45 -13.75
CA PHE A 204 2.12 -10.60 -13.56
C PHE A 204 1.74 -10.74 -12.08
N LEU A 205 2.45 -11.58 -11.31
CA LEU A 205 2.20 -11.78 -9.88
C LEU A 205 2.38 -10.49 -9.07
N PHE A 206 3.38 -9.67 -9.39
CA PHE A 206 3.59 -8.38 -8.74
C PHE A 206 2.47 -7.38 -9.06
N GLY A 207 2.00 -7.37 -10.30
CA GLY A 207 0.86 -6.54 -10.70
C GLY A 207 -0.44 -6.98 -10.04
N ALA A 208 -0.74 -8.28 -10.06
CA ALA A 208 -1.95 -8.84 -9.47
C ALA A 208 -2.03 -8.63 -7.95
N TYR A 209 -0.91 -8.69 -7.24
CA TYR A 209 -0.86 -8.41 -5.81
C TYR A 209 -1.39 -7.00 -5.47
N GLU A 210 -1.09 -6.02 -6.29
CA GLU A 210 -1.53 -4.63 -6.04
C GLU A 210 -3.03 -4.41 -6.23
N LEU A 211 -3.73 -5.34 -6.87
CA LEU A 211 -5.19 -5.28 -7.00
C LEU A 211 -5.91 -5.45 -5.65
N ILE A 212 -5.23 -6.00 -4.63
CA ILE A 212 -5.75 -6.00 -3.24
C ILE A 212 -6.01 -4.56 -2.76
N ASN A 213 -5.15 -3.60 -3.12
CA ASN A 213 -5.36 -2.20 -2.72
C ASN A 213 -6.57 -1.58 -3.44
N VAL A 214 -6.86 -2.01 -4.68
CA VAL A 214 -8.07 -1.61 -5.41
C VAL A 214 -9.32 -2.17 -4.73
N ILE A 215 -9.30 -3.46 -4.33
CA ILE A 215 -10.44 -4.06 -3.61
C ILE A 215 -10.66 -3.37 -2.26
N LYS A 216 -9.63 -3.10 -1.50
CA LYS A 216 -9.74 -2.38 -0.21
C LYS A 216 -10.43 -1.03 -0.39
N PHE A 217 -10.00 -0.26 -1.40
CA PHE A 217 -10.62 1.01 -1.73
C PHE A 217 -12.13 0.84 -2.07
N LEU A 218 -12.46 -0.05 -2.98
CA LEU A 218 -13.86 -0.30 -3.39
C LEU A 218 -14.70 -0.82 -2.22
N PHE A 219 -14.15 -1.72 -1.41
CA PHE A 219 -14.85 -2.29 -0.27
C PHE A 219 -15.10 -1.27 0.83
N THR A 220 -14.17 -0.35 1.08
CA THR A 220 -14.34 0.77 2.00
C THR A 220 -15.50 1.67 1.54
N MET A 221 -15.60 1.99 0.25
CA MET A 221 -16.71 2.73 -0.33
C MET A 221 -18.04 1.93 -0.25
N TYR A 222 -17.99 0.63 -0.53
CA TYR A 222 -19.14 -0.25 -0.43
C TYR A 222 -19.72 -0.31 1.00
N LEU A 223 -18.87 -0.47 1.99
CA LEU A 223 -19.28 -0.47 3.40
C LEU A 223 -19.94 0.84 3.79
N PHE A 224 -19.35 1.96 3.39
CA PHE A 224 -19.86 3.28 3.73
C PHE A 224 -21.22 3.55 3.07
N ILE A 225 -21.37 3.24 1.79
CA ILE A 225 -22.58 3.58 1.01
C ILE A 225 -23.75 2.61 1.30
N TYR A 226 -23.47 1.30 1.41
CA TYR A 226 -24.53 0.28 1.43
C TYR A 226 -24.72 -0.42 2.78
N VAL A 227 -23.76 -0.36 3.69
CA VAL A 227 -23.87 -1.12 4.97
C VAL A 227 -24.13 -0.18 6.14
N LYS A 228 -23.31 0.81 6.36
CA LYS A 228 -23.47 1.80 7.43
C LYS A 228 -22.77 3.10 7.06
N ASP A 229 -23.51 4.18 7.07
CA ASP A 229 -23.00 5.54 6.82
C ASP A 229 -22.31 6.11 8.07
N ASN A 230 -21.28 5.39 8.60
CA ASN A 230 -20.44 5.92 9.66
C ASN A 230 -18.98 5.45 9.54
N PHE A 231 -18.06 6.30 9.97
CA PHE A 231 -16.63 6.01 9.94
C PHE A 231 -16.24 4.97 10.98
N GLN A 232 -16.92 4.91 12.13
CA GLN A 232 -16.59 4.02 13.24
C GLN A 232 -16.67 2.54 12.85
N THR A 233 -17.69 2.13 12.09
CA THR A 233 -17.80 0.73 11.59
C THR A 233 -16.58 0.36 10.76
N ILE A 234 -16.15 1.24 9.85
CA ILE A 234 -14.98 1.01 9.01
C ILE A 234 -13.72 0.94 9.88
N GLY A 235 -13.59 1.83 10.86
CA GLY A 235 -12.48 1.83 11.82
C GLY A 235 -12.39 0.52 12.61
N ILE A 236 -13.51 -0.02 13.11
CA ILE A 236 -13.56 -1.30 13.84
C ILE A 236 -13.17 -2.47 12.92
N LEU A 237 -13.70 -2.54 11.70
CA LEU A 237 -13.35 -3.61 10.77
C LEU A 237 -11.86 -3.56 10.37
N ASN A 238 -11.31 -2.36 10.15
CA ASN A 238 -9.88 -2.18 9.89
C ASN A 238 -9.03 -2.56 11.11
N LEU A 239 -9.47 -2.27 12.33
CA LEU A 239 -8.81 -2.70 13.56
C LEU A 239 -8.72 -4.22 13.62
N ILE A 240 -9.84 -4.93 13.40
CA ILE A 240 -9.90 -6.40 13.41
C ILE A 240 -8.98 -7.00 12.35
N THR A 241 -9.03 -6.46 11.11
CA THR A 241 -8.18 -6.90 10.01
C THR A 241 -6.70 -6.71 10.33
N ASN A 242 -6.30 -5.58 10.91
CA ASN A 242 -4.91 -5.31 11.25
C ASN A 242 -4.43 -6.14 12.46
N LEU A 243 -5.28 -6.40 13.46
CA LEU A 243 -4.96 -7.30 14.57
C LEU A 243 -4.67 -8.72 14.08
N SER A 244 -5.54 -9.27 13.24
CA SER A 244 -5.33 -10.61 12.67
C SER A 244 -4.08 -10.68 11.78
N THR A 245 -3.77 -9.58 11.05
CA THR A 245 -2.52 -9.43 10.28
C THR A 245 -1.28 -9.53 11.18
N ILE A 246 -1.28 -8.88 12.35
CA ILE A 246 -0.18 -8.94 13.31
C ILE A 246 -0.03 -10.35 13.86
N ILE A 247 -1.12 -10.98 14.30
CA ILE A 247 -1.12 -12.34 14.84
C ILE A 247 -0.52 -13.30 13.80
N PHE A 248 -0.98 -13.24 12.54
CA PHE A 248 -0.44 -14.09 11.49
C PHE A 248 1.04 -13.81 11.20
N ALA A 249 1.44 -12.54 11.09
CA ALA A 249 2.83 -12.17 10.84
C ALA A 249 3.77 -12.66 11.95
N TYR A 250 3.33 -12.60 13.21
CA TYR A 250 4.09 -13.09 14.35
C TYR A 250 4.23 -14.62 14.33
N LEU A 251 3.14 -15.35 14.15
CA LEU A 251 3.13 -16.82 14.22
C LEU A 251 3.81 -17.47 13.02
N TYR A 252 3.60 -16.93 11.82
CA TYR A 252 3.98 -17.57 10.56
C TYR A 252 5.11 -16.88 9.80
N GLY A 253 5.53 -15.69 10.19
CA GLY A 253 6.58 -14.94 9.48
C GLY A 253 7.89 -15.69 9.30
N LYS A 254 8.25 -16.59 10.22
CA LYS A 254 9.43 -17.46 10.12
C LYS A 254 9.19 -18.71 9.26
N LYS A 255 7.96 -19.25 9.25
CA LYS A 255 7.61 -20.52 8.57
C LYS A 255 7.48 -20.37 7.06
N ILE A 256 7.07 -19.21 6.57
CA ILE A 256 6.85 -18.93 5.14
C ILE A 256 8.10 -19.15 4.28
N ASN A 257 9.31 -19.10 4.88
CA ASN A 257 10.54 -19.42 4.16
C ASN A 257 10.59 -20.85 3.62
N LYS A 258 9.88 -21.79 4.21
CA LYS A 258 9.98 -23.22 3.91
C LYS A 258 8.89 -23.74 2.97
N GLU A 259 7.79 -23.02 2.80
CA GLU A 259 6.62 -23.55 2.08
C GLU A 259 6.37 -22.86 0.73
N LYS A 260 6.23 -23.68 -0.33
CA LYS A 260 6.05 -23.21 -1.71
C LYS A 260 4.58 -22.89 -2.06
N ASN A 261 3.62 -23.48 -1.35
CA ASN A 261 2.20 -23.46 -1.74
C ASN A 261 1.39 -22.32 -1.09
N PHE A 262 1.99 -21.54 -0.19
CA PHE A 262 1.28 -20.45 0.51
C PHE A 262 0.72 -19.38 -0.42
N LEU A 263 1.35 -19.12 -1.55
CA LEU A 263 0.89 -18.13 -2.51
C LEU A 263 -0.51 -18.48 -3.04
N TYR A 264 -0.68 -19.69 -3.57
CA TYR A 264 -1.97 -20.12 -4.17
C TYR A 264 -3.08 -20.22 -3.14
N LEU A 265 -2.75 -20.82 -1.99
CA LEU A 265 -3.69 -20.95 -0.89
C LEU A 265 -4.18 -19.56 -0.41
N SER A 266 -3.27 -18.58 -0.33
CA SER A 266 -3.64 -17.22 0.09
C SER A 266 -4.55 -16.53 -0.91
N VAL A 267 -4.28 -16.63 -2.22
CA VAL A 267 -5.13 -16.06 -3.26
C VAL A 267 -6.53 -16.66 -3.22
N PHE A 268 -6.62 -18.00 -3.14
CA PHE A 268 -7.90 -18.70 -3.05
C PHE A 268 -8.75 -18.20 -1.88
N PHE A 269 -8.17 -18.13 -0.68
CA PHE A 269 -8.90 -17.67 0.49
C PHE A 269 -9.19 -16.17 0.48
N VAL A 270 -8.32 -15.34 -0.10
CA VAL A 270 -8.61 -13.89 -0.29
C VAL A 270 -9.88 -13.71 -1.11
N VAL A 271 -10.02 -14.44 -2.22
CA VAL A 271 -11.24 -14.38 -3.06
C VAL A 271 -12.48 -14.79 -2.27
N ILE A 272 -12.42 -15.93 -1.56
CA ILE A 272 -13.53 -16.41 -0.73
C ILE A 272 -13.93 -15.38 0.32
N VAL A 273 -12.97 -14.81 1.03
CA VAL A 273 -13.23 -13.85 2.11
C VAL A 273 -13.93 -12.60 1.58
N TYR A 274 -13.51 -12.05 0.44
CA TYR A 274 -14.20 -10.87 -0.12
C TYR A 274 -15.59 -11.21 -0.65
N ILE A 275 -15.83 -12.40 -1.21
CA ILE A 275 -17.18 -12.87 -1.58
C ILE A 275 -18.06 -12.99 -0.32
N LEU A 276 -17.53 -13.55 0.76
CA LEU A 276 -18.24 -13.61 2.05
C LEU A 276 -18.58 -12.21 2.56
N LYS A 277 -17.66 -11.25 2.47
CA LYS A 277 -17.89 -9.86 2.92
C LYS A 277 -19.02 -9.18 2.14
N LEU A 278 -19.17 -9.44 0.83
CA LEU A 278 -20.22 -8.85 0.00
C LEU A 278 -21.64 -9.32 0.38
N ASN A 279 -21.76 -10.50 0.99
CA ASN A 279 -23.04 -11.14 1.32
C ASN A 279 -23.27 -11.24 2.83
N SER A 280 -22.45 -10.57 3.66
CA SER A 280 -22.40 -10.82 5.11
C SER A 280 -23.40 -9.97 5.90
N THR A 281 -24.01 -10.62 6.90
CA THR A 281 -24.58 -9.95 8.08
C THR A 281 -23.47 -9.36 8.97
N SER A 282 -23.83 -8.52 9.95
CA SER A 282 -22.86 -7.83 10.82
C SER A 282 -21.85 -8.78 11.50
N HIS A 283 -22.29 -9.94 11.99
CA HIS A 283 -21.40 -10.91 12.67
C HIS A 283 -20.43 -11.60 11.68
N LEU A 284 -20.96 -12.02 10.53
CA LEU A 284 -20.13 -12.63 9.48
C LEU A 284 -19.12 -11.63 8.91
N LEU A 285 -19.44 -10.34 8.88
CA LEU A 285 -18.55 -9.29 8.43
C LEU A 285 -17.32 -9.16 9.35
N ILE A 286 -17.50 -9.28 10.67
CA ILE A 286 -16.42 -9.30 11.66
C ILE A 286 -15.49 -10.50 11.42
N LEU A 287 -16.07 -11.70 11.31
CA LEU A 287 -15.30 -12.92 11.05
C LEU A 287 -14.54 -12.83 9.73
N ALA A 288 -15.21 -12.39 8.66
CA ALA A 288 -14.59 -12.23 7.36
C ALA A 288 -13.46 -11.20 7.38
N SER A 289 -13.59 -10.10 8.15
CA SER A 289 -12.51 -9.12 8.33
C SER A 289 -11.31 -9.69 9.10
N PHE A 290 -11.56 -10.56 10.08
CA PHE A 290 -10.48 -11.29 10.76
C PHE A 290 -9.72 -12.20 9.77
N LEU A 291 -10.45 -12.98 8.97
CA LEU A 291 -9.86 -13.87 7.96
C LEU A 291 -9.14 -13.08 6.85
N GLU A 292 -9.67 -11.92 6.46
CA GLU A 292 -9.02 -11.03 5.49
C GLU A 292 -7.60 -10.66 5.92
N GLY A 293 -7.41 -10.26 7.17
CA GLY A 293 -6.08 -9.89 7.68
C GLY A 293 -5.09 -11.05 7.60
N ILE A 294 -5.53 -12.27 7.91
CA ILE A 294 -4.70 -13.49 7.82
C ILE A 294 -4.28 -13.73 6.36
N PHE A 295 -5.24 -13.84 5.45
CA PHE A 295 -4.95 -14.27 4.08
C PHE A 295 -4.30 -13.19 3.23
N ASN A 296 -4.66 -11.92 3.41
CA ASN A 296 -3.94 -10.81 2.78
C ASN A 296 -2.47 -10.76 3.25
N LYS A 297 -2.21 -11.03 4.53
CA LYS A 297 -0.83 -11.06 5.04
C LYS A 297 -0.06 -12.25 4.53
N MET A 298 -0.68 -13.39 4.43
CA MET A 298 -0.09 -14.59 3.85
C MET A 298 0.33 -14.34 2.38
N TYR A 299 -0.53 -13.69 1.60
CA TYR A 299 -0.25 -13.30 0.22
C TYR A 299 0.89 -12.27 0.14
N GLU A 300 0.80 -11.20 0.95
CA GLU A 300 1.84 -10.17 1.02
C GLU A 300 3.22 -10.74 1.33
N LEU A 301 3.34 -11.57 2.38
CA LEU A 301 4.61 -12.15 2.78
C LEU A 301 5.21 -13.05 1.68
N SER A 302 4.36 -13.79 0.96
CA SER A 302 4.79 -14.63 -0.16
C SER A 302 5.36 -13.80 -1.31
N ILE A 303 4.68 -12.72 -1.70
CA ILE A 303 5.13 -11.82 -2.78
C ILE A 303 6.38 -11.04 -2.37
N GLN A 304 6.40 -10.46 -1.16
CA GLN A 304 7.53 -9.65 -0.71
C GLN A 304 8.81 -10.47 -0.51
N LYS A 305 8.69 -11.72 -0.02
CA LYS A 305 9.83 -12.63 0.01
C LYS A 305 10.47 -12.76 -1.37
N ASN A 306 9.66 -13.03 -2.38
CA ASN A 306 10.12 -13.22 -3.76
C ASN A 306 10.67 -11.93 -4.37
N PHE A 307 10.04 -10.78 -4.07
CA PHE A 307 10.55 -9.47 -4.47
C PHE A 307 11.97 -9.23 -3.91
N TYR A 308 12.19 -9.45 -2.62
CA TYR A 308 13.49 -9.22 -1.99
C TYR A 308 14.56 -10.25 -2.43
N LEU A 309 14.17 -11.49 -2.75
CA LEU A 309 15.09 -12.47 -3.31
C LEU A 309 15.57 -12.07 -4.71
N LEU A 310 14.66 -11.70 -5.59
CA LEU A 310 14.99 -11.28 -6.95
C LEU A 310 15.75 -9.96 -6.99
N SER A 311 15.43 -9.01 -6.10
CA SER A 311 16.11 -7.71 -6.07
C SER A 311 17.63 -7.79 -5.88
N LYS A 312 18.15 -8.93 -5.40
CA LYS A 312 19.60 -9.15 -5.23
C LYS A 312 20.34 -9.44 -6.53
N ASN A 313 19.64 -9.92 -7.55
CA ASN A 313 20.20 -10.29 -8.85
C ASN A 313 20.23 -9.12 -9.83
N PHE A 314 19.66 -7.97 -9.43
CA PHE A 314 19.54 -6.79 -10.28
C PHE A 314 20.07 -5.55 -9.56
N ASP A 315 20.39 -4.53 -10.35
CA ASP A 315 20.52 -3.20 -9.79
C ASP A 315 19.20 -2.77 -9.16
N TYR A 316 19.27 -2.39 -7.88
CA TYR A 316 18.07 -2.14 -7.08
C TYR A 316 17.19 -1.03 -7.64
N GLN A 317 17.79 0.06 -8.13
CA GLN A 317 17.03 1.20 -8.65
C GLN A 317 16.24 0.80 -9.90
N ASN A 318 16.87 0.09 -10.81
CA ASN A 318 16.24 -0.40 -12.04
C ASN A 318 15.16 -1.45 -11.73
N TYR A 319 15.45 -2.39 -10.81
CA TYR A 319 14.48 -3.41 -10.41
C TYR A 319 13.24 -2.81 -9.71
N ASN A 320 13.48 -1.88 -8.78
CA ASN A 320 12.40 -1.19 -8.07
C ASN A 320 11.53 -0.35 -9.03
N LEU A 321 12.15 0.31 -10.03
CA LEU A 321 11.40 1.04 -11.05
C LEU A 321 10.50 0.12 -11.87
N VAL A 322 11.02 -1.04 -12.32
CA VAL A 322 10.21 -2.02 -13.05
C VAL A 322 9.05 -2.52 -12.20
N TYR A 323 9.31 -2.87 -10.93
CA TYR A 323 8.29 -3.32 -10.00
C TYR A 323 7.18 -2.27 -9.82
N GLU A 324 7.55 -1.00 -9.60
CA GLU A 324 6.62 0.10 -9.43
C GLU A 324 5.78 0.40 -10.68
N VAL A 325 6.43 0.42 -11.84
CA VAL A 325 5.73 0.63 -13.12
C VAL A 325 4.72 -0.49 -13.35
N THR A 326 5.13 -1.74 -13.13
CA THR A 326 4.24 -2.90 -13.27
C THR A 326 2.99 -2.77 -12.39
N GLN A 327 3.16 -2.46 -11.11
CA GLN A 327 2.05 -2.31 -10.18
C GLN A 327 1.10 -1.19 -10.59
N ASN A 328 1.64 -0.04 -11.02
CA ASN A 328 0.83 1.09 -11.45
C ASN A 328 0.08 0.83 -12.76
N VAL A 329 0.72 0.15 -13.71
CA VAL A 329 0.06 -0.25 -14.97
C VAL A 329 -1.14 -1.15 -14.68
N PHE A 330 -0.98 -2.19 -13.87
CA PHE A 330 -2.08 -3.08 -13.50
C PHE A 330 -3.23 -2.33 -12.81
N ARG A 331 -2.91 -1.48 -11.83
CA ARG A 331 -3.93 -0.67 -11.15
C ARG A 331 -4.63 0.30 -12.11
N THR A 332 -3.87 0.98 -12.95
CA THR A 332 -4.45 1.96 -13.91
C THR A 332 -5.40 1.27 -14.88
N ILE A 333 -5.00 0.13 -15.45
CA ILE A 333 -5.86 -0.63 -16.38
C ILE A 333 -7.14 -1.08 -15.69
N ILE A 334 -7.04 -1.68 -14.50
CA ILE A 334 -8.21 -2.18 -13.79
C ILE A 334 -9.13 -1.04 -13.36
N VAL A 335 -8.60 0.04 -12.79
CA VAL A 335 -9.43 1.19 -12.39
C VAL A 335 -10.05 1.88 -13.61
N ALA A 336 -9.36 1.94 -14.75
CA ALA A 336 -9.95 2.44 -15.99
C ALA A 336 -11.12 1.55 -16.46
N ILE A 337 -10.99 0.22 -16.41
CA ILE A 337 -12.10 -0.70 -16.68
C ILE A 337 -13.26 -0.43 -15.73
N LEU A 338 -12.98 -0.34 -14.44
CA LEU A 338 -13.99 -0.12 -13.40
C LEU A 338 -14.72 1.22 -13.58
N TYR A 339 -14.06 2.24 -14.12
CA TYR A 339 -14.67 3.54 -14.39
C TYR A 339 -15.91 3.45 -15.32
N PHE A 340 -15.96 2.46 -16.20
CA PHE A 340 -17.11 2.20 -17.05
C PHE A 340 -18.25 1.45 -16.33
N PHE A 341 -18.01 0.86 -15.14
CA PHE A 341 -18.99 0.06 -14.39
C PHE A 341 -19.37 0.71 -13.04
N VAL A 342 -19.29 2.02 -12.93
CA VAL A 342 -19.42 2.76 -11.66
C VAL A 342 -20.75 2.55 -10.93
N ASN A 343 -21.81 2.14 -11.63
CA ASN A 343 -23.14 2.04 -11.05
C ASN A 343 -23.33 0.85 -10.10
N ASP A 344 -22.44 -0.13 -10.10
CA ASP A 344 -22.52 -1.32 -9.23
C ASP A 344 -21.18 -1.65 -8.58
N LEU A 345 -21.02 -1.21 -7.32
CA LEU A 345 -19.79 -1.48 -6.54
C LEU A 345 -19.57 -2.98 -6.28
N LYS A 346 -20.64 -3.79 -6.13
CA LYS A 346 -20.48 -5.24 -5.97
C LYS A 346 -19.87 -5.87 -7.22
N PHE A 347 -20.41 -5.48 -8.38
CA PHE A 347 -19.89 -5.97 -9.66
C PHE A 347 -18.44 -5.55 -9.88
N MET A 348 -18.09 -4.30 -9.54
CA MET A 348 -16.70 -3.83 -9.60
C MET A 348 -15.75 -4.67 -8.74
N ILE A 349 -16.15 -4.99 -7.52
CA ILE A 349 -15.35 -5.85 -6.62
C ILE A 349 -15.18 -7.25 -7.23
N ILE A 350 -16.23 -7.83 -7.81
CA ILE A 350 -16.19 -9.15 -8.47
C ILE A 350 -15.21 -9.14 -9.65
N ILE A 351 -15.21 -8.09 -10.47
CA ILE A 351 -14.23 -7.93 -11.57
C ILE A 351 -12.80 -7.99 -11.03
N VAL A 352 -12.50 -7.23 -9.99
CA VAL A 352 -11.14 -7.21 -9.42
C VAL A 352 -10.77 -8.57 -8.83
N LEU A 353 -11.69 -9.25 -8.15
CA LEU A 353 -11.49 -10.61 -7.63
C LEU A 353 -11.18 -11.61 -8.76
N PHE A 354 -11.86 -11.50 -9.90
CA PHE A 354 -11.57 -12.31 -11.08
C PHE A 354 -10.11 -12.13 -11.54
N PHE A 355 -9.64 -10.88 -11.66
CA PHE A 355 -8.24 -10.62 -12.03
C PHE A 355 -7.22 -11.10 -10.98
N ILE A 356 -7.55 -11.04 -9.69
CA ILE A 356 -6.70 -11.60 -8.64
C ILE A 356 -6.67 -13.13 -8.75
N SER A 357 -7.81 -13.79 -8.94
CA SER A 357 -7.88 -15.24 -9.07
C SER A 357 -7.09 -15.75 -10.27
N PHE A 358 -7.05 -15.00 -11.37
CA PHE A 358 -6.26 -15.33 -12.54
C PHE A 358 -4.75 -15.42 -12.24
N SER A 359 -4.27 -14.78 -11.17
CA SER A 359 -2.88 -14.92 -10.71
C SER A 359 -2.51 -16.34 -10.28
N MET A 360 -3.51 -17.19 -9.95
CA MET A 360 -3.29 -18.61 -9.61
C MET A 360 -2.76 -19.45 -10.79
N VAL A 361 -2.97 -19.01 -12.02
CA VAL A 361 -2.47 -19.69 -13.22
C VAL A 361 -0.96 -19.56 -13.35
N PHE A 362 -0.37 -18.51 -12.75
CA PHE A 362 1.04 -18.20 -12.88
C PHE A 362 1.86 -18.77 -11.71
N LYS A 363 2.93 -19.49 -12.02
CA LYS A 363 3.91 -19.95 -11.04
C LYS A 363 5.01 -18.90 -10.89
N PHE A 364 5.46 -18.70 -9.65
CA PHE A 364 6.65 -17.91 -9.42
C PHE A 364 7.88 -18.63 -10.00
N ASP A 365 8.56 -17.97 -10.93
CA ASP A 365 9.74 -18.53 -11.56
C ASP A 365 10.99 -18.23 -10.70
N SER A 366 11.59 -19.30 -10.20
CA SER A 366 12.80 -19.25 -9.37
C SER A 366 14.09 -19.49 -10.16
N LEU A 367 14.01 -19.58 -11.51
CA LEU A 367 15.18 -19.88 -12.36
C LEU A 367 16.35 -18.92 -12.14
N LEU A 368 16.07 -17.69 -11.74
CA LEU A 368 17.10 -16.69 -11.40
C LEU A 368 17.75 -16.89 -10.01
N LEU A 369 17.26 -17.84 -9.20
CA LEU A 369 17.76 -18.12 -7.85
C LEU A 369 18.75 -19.31 -7.83
N LYS A 370 18.98 -19.99 -8.98
CA LYS A 370 19.79 -21.21 -9.05
C LYS A 370 21.30 -20.98 -9.25
N ASN A 371 21.74 -19.73 -9.37
CA ASN A 371 23.14 -19.39 -9.62
C ASN A 371 23.88 -18.84 -8.38
N ASP A 372 23.48 -19.28 -7.16
CA ASP A 372 24.23 -19.00 -5.91
C ASP A 372 24.60 -20.32 -5.20
#